data_868f382228fa1155fe05e3510a5cbab8
#
_entry.id   868f382228fa1155fe05e3510a5cbab8
#
_cell.length_a   1.000
_cell.length_b   1.000
_cell.length_c   1.000
_cell.angle_alpha   90.00
_cell.angle_beta   90.00
_cell.angle_gamma   90.00
#
_symmetry.space_group_name_H-M   'P 1'
#
loop_
_entity.id
_entity.type
_entity.pdbx_description
1 polymer ?
#
loop_
_entity_poly.entity_id
_entity_poly.type
_entity_poly.pdbx_seq_one_letter_code
_entity_poly.pdbx_strand_id
1 'polypeptide(L)'
;ADEHNNSNLIEVSLTNLASLYVISKRHISNDLLQRIELSARQDTVYGYHTLTDVSLLKNHIDSARYYLELAKAHTTDICDMAELQYTAYHIEVQAKNFEKATDNVHRYIYLNDSIMRSNMQFSAGMVERDYFKERTKFAQYRMKNRTVWEIAIAAATFFIIGIAWYIVRQRLRMQRDRTNHYLLLTEKANSE
;
A
#
# COMPACT_ATOMS: atom_id res chain seq x y z
N ALA A 1 6.72 26.37 9.67
CA ALA A 1 6.32 25.17 8.90
C ALA A 1 4.80 24.97 8.90
N ASP A 2 4.10 25.26 10.01
CA ASP A 2 2.64 25.02 10.13
C ASP A 2 1.78 26.05 9.37
N GLU A 3 2.19 27.30 9.24
CA GLU A 3 1.45 28.31 8.49
C GLU A 3 1.44 28.05 6.98
N HIS A 4 2.54 27.54 6.43
CA HIS A 4 2.62 27.20 4.99
C HIS A 4 1.76 25.97 4.64
N ASN A 5 1.68 24.99 5.54
CA ASN A 5 0.81 23.82 5.37
C ASN A 5 -0.68 24.19 5.42
N ASN A 6 -1.06 25.14 6.28
CA ASN A 6 -2.45 25.61 6.40
C ASN A 6 -2.90 26.42 5.17
N SER A 7 -2.01 27.21 4.58
CA SER A 7 -2.31 27.97 3.35
C SER A 7 -2.61 27.02 2.18
N ASN A 8 -1.75 26.01 1.95
CA ASN A 8 -1.94 25.04 0.87
C ASN A 8 -3.24 24.23 1.01
N LEU A 9 -3.62 23.85 2.25
CA LEU A 9 -4.88 23.14 2.50
C LEU A 9 -6.11 24.00 2.17
N ILE A 10 -6.06 25.29 2.45
CA ILE A 10 -7.14 26.23 2.13
C ILE A 10 -7.26 26.39 0.61
N GLU A 11 -6.16 26.54 -0.11
CA GLU A 11 -6.12 26.68 -1.57
C GLU A 11 -6.68 25.45 -2.28
N VAL A 12 -6.22 24.25 -1.91
CA VAL A 12 -6.76 22.99 -2.44
C VAL A 12 -8.25 22.85 -2.16
N SER A 13 -8.70 23.24 -0.96
CA SER A 13 -10.12 23.19 -0.60
C SER A 13 -10.96 24.16 -1.42
N LEU A 14 -10.46 25.35 -1.71
CA LEU A 14 -11.14 26.36 -2.53
C LEU A 14 -11.21 25.94 -4.00
N THR A 15 -10.15 25.32 -4.54
CA THR A 15 -10.11 24.73 -5.88
C THR A 15 -11.17 23.64 -6.03
N ASN A 16 -11.17 22.65 -5.13
CA ASN A 16 -12.16 21.57 -5.12
C ASN A 16 -13.59 22.10 -4.99
N LEU A 17 -13.79 23.16 -4.22
CA LEU A 17 -15.09 23.78 -4.06
C LEU A 17 -15.58 24.43 -5.36
N ALA A 18 -14.70 25.12 -6.12
CA ALA A 18 -15.05 25.69 -7.41
C ALA A 18 -15.53 24.62 -8.39
N SER A 19 -14.76 23.53 -8.55
CA SER A 19 -15.11 22.39 -9.42
C SER A 19 -16.44 21.75 -9.02
N LEU A 20 -16.70 21.58 -7.71
CA LEU A 20 -17.98 21.06 -7.21
C LEU A 20 -19.18 21.96 -7.58
N TYR A 21 -19.02 23.29 -7.54
CA TYR A 21 -20.08 24.21 -7.96
C TYR A 21 -20.33 24.14 -9.47
N VAL A 22 -19.29 24.01 -10.30
CA VAL A 22 -19.41 23.80 -11.75
C VAL A 22 -20.22 22.53 -12.04
N ILE A 23 -19.85 21.40 -11.41
CA ILE A 23 -20.48 20.11 -11.63
C ILE A 23 -21.94 20.10 -11.12
N SER A 24 -22.19 20.64 -9.93
CA SER A 24 -23.51 20.63 -9.31
C SER A 24 -24.47 21.66 -9.87
N LYS A 25 -24.00 22.59 -10.69
CA LYS A 25 -24.78 23.72 -11.25
C LYS A 25 -25.50 24.54 -10.16
N ARG A 26 -24.97 24.58 -8.94
CA ARG A 26 -25.53 25.37 -7.84
C ARG A 26 -25.04 26.82 -7.92
N HIS A 27 -25.86 27.71 -7.40
CA HIS A 27 -25.50 29.13 -7.31
C HIS A 27 -24.44 29.31 -6.21
N ILE A 28 -23.36 30.00 -6.55
CA ILE A 28 -22.28 30.40 -5.63
C ILE A 28 -22.46 31.87 -5.26
N SER A 29 -22.16 32.25 -4.00
CA SER A 29 -22.18 33.66 -3.61
C SER A 29 -21.03 34.44 -4.25
N ASN A 30 -21.26 35.71 -4.59
CA ASN A 30 -20.23 36.56 -5.21
C ASN A 30 -18.99 36.72 -4.31
N ASP A 31 -19.19 36.82 -2.98
CA ASP A 31 -18.09 36.91 -2.01
C ASP A 31 -17.18 35.68 -2.04
N LEU A 32 -17.79 34.47 -2.01
CA LEU A 32 -17.04 33.22 -2.08
C LEU A 32 -16.31 33.08 -3.43
N LEU A 33 -16.96 33.43 -4.52
CA LEU A 33 -16.37 33.42 -5.85
C LEU A 33 -15.16 34.34 -5.97
N GLN A 34 -15.23 35.54 -5.37
CA GLN A 34 -14.13 36.48 -5.35
C GLN A 34 -12.94 35.95 -4.51
N ARG A 35 -13.21 35.31 -3.38
CA ARG A 35 -12.18 34.72 -2.53
C ARG A 35 -11.46 33.54 -3.26
N ILE A 36 -12.22 32.69 -3.97
CA ILE A 36 -11.67 31.62 -4.78
C ILE A 36 -10.77 32.22 -5.90
N GLU A 37 -11.23 33.24 -6.59
CA GLU A 37 -10.46 33.89 -7.66
C GLU A 37 -9.17 34.51 -7.15
N LEU A 38 -9.20 35.18 -6.00
CA LEU A 38 -8.00 35.77 -5.40
C LEU A 38 -6.99 34.70 -4.97
N SER A 39 -7.45 33.61 -4.39
CA SER A 39 -6.60 32.44 -4.05
C SER A 39 -6.00 31.84 -5.31
N ALA A 40 -6.79 31.59 -6.35
CA ALA A 40 -6.32 31.02 -7.59
C ALA A 40 -5.26 31.85 -8.34
N ARG A 41 -5.30 33.20 -8.17
CA ARG A 41 -4.26 34.07 -8.75
C ARG A 41 -2.91 33.99 -8.02
N GLN A 42 -2.90 33.49 -6.79
CA GLN A 42 -1.69 33.27 -5.98
C GLN A 42 -1.13 31.87 -6.15
N ASP A 43 -1.95 30.89 -6.55
CA ASP A 43 -1.55 29.52 -6.80
C ASP A 43 -0.79 29.39 -8.13
N THR A 44 0.40 28.81 -8.06
CA THR A 44 1.27 28.59 -9.25
C THR A 44 1.04 27.25 -9.92
N VAL A 45 0.37 26.30 -9.26
CA VAL A 45 0.22 24.92 -9.74
C VAL A 45 -1.19 24.68 -10.30
N TYR A 46 -2.23 24.95 -9.51
CA TYR A 46 -3.61 24.68 -9.87
C TYR A 46 -4.42 25.96 -10.18
N GLY A 47 -3.78 27.12 -10.09
CA GLY A 47 -4.44 28.42 -10.25
C GLY A 47 -5.19 28.57 -11.58
N TYR A 48 -4.60 28.11 -12.69
CA TYR A 48 -5.26 28.18 -14.01
C TYR A 48 -6.48 27.27 -14.10
N HIS A 49 -6.46 26.10 -13.49
CA HIS A 49 -7.63 25.21 -13.43
C HIS A 49 -8.77 25.90 -12.64
N THR A 50 -8.47 26.42 -11.46
CA THR A 50 -9.44 27.14 -10.63
C THR A 50 -9.98 28.39 -11.34
N LEU A 51 -9.14 29.17 -12.04
CA LEU A 51 -9.57 30.33 -12.82
C LEU A 51 -10.47 29.94 -14.00
N THR A 52 -10.26 28.75 -14.57
CA THR A 52 -11.16 28.18 -15.58
C THR A 52 -12.56 27.98 -15.00
N ASP A 53 -12.64 27.28 -13.85
CA ASP A 53 -13.91 27.01 -13.17
C ASP A 53 -14.62 28.29 -12.71
N VAL A 54 -13.89 29.25 -12.15
CA VAL A 54 -14.43 30.59 -11.78
C VAL A 54 -14.98 31.30 -13.00
N SER A 55 -14.26 31.27 -14.14
CA SER A 55 -14.72 31.95 -15.38
C SER A 55 -15.97 31.28 -15.90
N LEU A 56 -16.06 29.94 -15.82
CA LEU A 56 -17.24 29.17 -16.22
C LEU A 56 -18.45 29.50 -15.32
N LEU A 57 -18.25 29.59 -14.00
CA LEU A 57 -19.30 29.99 -13.05
C LEU A 57 -19.79 31.39 -13.28
N LYS A 58 -18.93 32.31 -13.75
CA LYS A 58 -19.28 33.68 -14.17
C LYS A 58 -19.90 33.75 -15.57
N ASN A 59 -20.03 32.62 -16.29
CA ASN A 59 -20.48 32.54 -17.68
C ASN A 59 -19.57 33.28 -18.68
N HIS A 60 -18.28 33.44 -18.33
CA HIS A 60 -17.27 34.06 -19.20
C HIS A 60 -16.54 32.96 -20.01
N ILE A 61 -17.19 32.47 -21.08
CA ILE A 61 -16.74 31.29 -21.86
C ILE A 61 -15.35 31.51 -22.47
N ASP A 62 -15.06 32.68 -23.01
CA ASP A 62 -13.76 32.95 -23.66
C ASP A 62 -12.62 33.00 -22.62
N SER A 63 -12.86 33.55 -21.44
CA SER A 63 -11.91 33.51 -20.35
C SER A 63 -11.68 32.09 -19.83
N ALA A 64 -12.75 31.30 -19.74
CA ALA A 64 -12.65 29.90 -19.34
C ALA A 64 -11.81 29.10 -20.34
N ARG A 65 -12.01 29.27 -21.64
CA ARG A 65 -11.17 28.64 -22.68
C ARG A 65 -9.72 29.08 -22.58
N TYR A 66 -9.47 30.37 -22.39
CA TYR A 66 -8.10 30.88 -22.24
C TYR A 66 -7.36 30.26 -21.06
N TYR A 67 -7.97 30.24 -19.86
CA TYR A 67 -7.36 29.64 -18.68
C TYR A 67 -7.24 28.11 -18.80
N LEU A 68 -8.18 27.44 -19.46
CA LEU A 68 -8.11 26.01 -19.74
C LEU A 68 -6.86 25.65 -20.59
N GLU A 69 -6.57 26.43 -21.63
CA GLU A 69 -5.38 26.17 -22.44
C GLU A 69 -4.08 26.43 -21.68
N LEU A 70 -4.07 27.43 -20.80
CA LEU A 70 -2.94 27.65 -19.89
C LEU A 70 -2.78 26.48 -18.90
N ALA A 71 -3.87 25.99 -18.31
CA ALA A 71 -3.84 24.85 -17.41
C ALA A 71 -3.28 23.59 -18.13
N LYS A 72 -3.76 23.29 -19.34
CA LYS A 72 -3.26 22.19 -20.16
C LYS A 72 -1.77 22.30 -20.48
N ALA A 73 -1.26 23.51 -20.73
CA ALA A 73 0.15 23.73 -21.03
C ALA A 73 1.08 23.47 -19.83
N HIS A 74 0.57 23.59 -18.61
CA HIS A 74 1.34 23.41 -17.38
C HIS A 74 1.11 22.03 -16.71
N THR A 75 0.18 21.22 -17.23
CA THR A 75 -0.20 19.92 -16.69
C THR A 75 0.52 18.79 -17.42
N THR A 76 1.18 17.92 -16.68
CA THR A 76 1.84 16.70 -17.19
C THR A 76 1.24 15.42 -16.63
N ASP A 77 0.47 15.52 -15.56
CA ASP A 77 -0.18 14.38 -14.91
C ASP A 77 -1.43 13.95 -15.67
N ILE A 78 -1.63 12.63 -15.82
CA ILE A 78 -2.74 12.06 -16.57
C ILE A 78 -4.10 12.27 -15.87
N CYS A 79 -4.10 12.32 -14.52
CA CYS A 79 -5.32 12.54 -13.74
C CYS A 79 -5.79 13.98 -13.93
N ASP A 80 -4.87 14.94 -13.79
CA ASP A 80 -5.17 16.37 -14.02
C ASP A 80 -5.60 16.60 -15.49
N MET A 81 -4.95 15.93 -16.47
CA MET A 81 -5.35 15.98 -17.86
C MET A 81 -6.79 15.47 -18.09
N ALA A 82 -7.19 14.41 -17.40
CA ALA A 82 -8.56 13.92 -17.46
C ALA A 82 -9.56 14.95 -16.89
N GLU A 83 -9.26 15.56 -15.74
CA GLU A 83 -10.09 16.60 -15.14
C GLU A 83 -10.24 17.82 -16.07
N LEU A 84 -9.14 18.27 -16.70
CA LEU A 84 -9.19 19.37 -17.66
C LEU A 84 -10.02 19.04 -18.90
N GLN A 85 -10.05 17.79 -19.37
CA GLN A 85 -10.95 17.38 -20.45
C GLN A 85 -12.42 17.41 -19.99
N TYR A 86 -12.69 17.02 -18.76
CA TYR A 86 -14.04 17.11 -18.21
C TYR A 86 -14.50 18.58 -18.04
N THR A 87 -13.62 19.47 -17.60
CA THR A 87 -13.88 20.92 -17.55
C THR A 87 -14.10 21.49 -18.96
N ALA A 88 -13.29 21.07 -19.96
CA ALA A 88 -13.48 21.42 -21.36
C ALA A 88 -14.87 21.02 -21.88
N TYR A 89 -15.34 19.82 -21.54
CA TYR A 89 -16.70 19.39 -21.84
C TYR A 89 -17.75 20.38 -21.30
N HIS A 90 -17.64 20.79 -20.03
CA HIS A 90 -18.59 21.75 -19.44
C HIS A 90 -18.58 23.10 -20.11
N ILE A 91 -17.41 23.61 -20.49
CA ILE A 91 -17.26 24.86 -21.24
C ILE A 91 -18.02 24.79 -22.57
N GLU A 92 -17.81 23.71 -23.34
CA GLU A 92 -18.41 23.57 -24.66
C GLU A 92 -19.93 23.28 -24.59
N VAL A 93 -20.41 22.60 -23.55
CA VAL A 93 -21.85 22.43 -23.28
C VAL A 93 -22.48 23.79 -23.00
N GLN A 94 -21.84 24.64 -22.16
CA GLN A 94 -22.35 25.97 -21.84
C GLN A 94 -22.30 26.92 -23.07
N ALA A 95 -21.29 26.75 -23.92
CA ALA A 95 -21.17 27.43 -25.21
C ALA A 95 -22.15 26.90 -26.30
N LYS A 96 -22.93 25.84 -25.99
CA LYS A 96 -23.79 25.12 -26.91
C LYS A 96 -23.06 24.53 -28.14
N ASN A 97 -21.77 24.26 -27.99
CA ASN A 97 -20.96 23.58 -29.02
C ASN A 97 -20.90 22.08 -28.72
N PHE A 98 -21.98 21.37 -29.06
CA PHE A 98 -22.15 19.97 -28.69
C PHE A 98 -21.17 19.02 -29.39
N GLU A 99 -20.66 19.36 -30.58
CA GLU A 99 -19.64 18.57 -31.28
C GLU A 99 -18.35 18.53 -30.46
N LYS A 100 -17.79 19.70 -30.12
CA LYS A 100 -16.59 19.76 -29.27
C LYS A 100 -16.81 19.19 -27.87
N ALA A 101 -18.00 19.37 -27.31
CA ALA A 101 -18.34 18.76 -26.03
C ALA A 101 -18.26 17.23 -26.10
N THR A 102 -18.78 16.63 -27.18
CA THR A 102 -18.71 15.18 -27.40
C THR A 102 -17.25 14.70 -27.52
N ASP A 103 -16.42 15.41 -28.25
CA ASP A 103 -14.99 15.08 -28.38
C ASP A 103 -14.26 15.14 -27.04
N ASN A 104 -14.53 16.17 -26.23
CA ASN A 104 -13.90 16.32 -24.94
C ASN A 104 -14.33 15.23 -23.94
N VAL A 105 -15.62 14.83 -23.92
CA VAL A 105 -16.07 13.74 -23.07
C VAL A 105 -15.50 12.40 -23.50
N HIS A 106 -15.35 12.14 -24.80
CA HIS A 106 -14.69 10.92 -25.28
C HIS A 106 -13.21 10.86 -24.84
N ARG A 107 -12.48 11.98 -24.91
CA ARG A 107 -11.09 12.07 -24.42
C ARG A 107 -11.03 11.86 -22.91
N TYR A 108 -11.94 12.43 -22.16
CA TYR A 108 -12.05 12.20 -20.71
C TYR A 108 -12.26 10.71 -20.39
N ILE A 109 -13.21 10.05 -21.06
CA ILE A 109 -13.49 8.62 -20.86
C ILE A 109 -12.25 7.78 -21.17
N TYR A 110 -11.56 8.07 -22.28
CA TYR A 110 -10.34 7.36 -22.66
C TYR A 110 -9.22 7.50 -21.60
N LEU A 111 -8.98 8.71 -21.09
CA LEU A 111 -7.98 8.96 -20.05
C LEU A 111 -8.37 8.27 -18.74
N ASN A 112 -9.63 8.37 -18.34
CA ASN A 112 -10.13 7.75 -17.11
C ASN A 112 -10.04 6.23 -17.16
N ASP A 113 -10.35 5.60 -18.31
CA ASP A 113 -10.17 4.16 -18.52
C ASP A 113 -8.69 3.76 -18.42
N SER A 114 -7.78 4.59 -18.93
CA SER A 114 -6.34 4.37 -18.81
C SER A 114 -5.87 4.41 -17.36
N ILE A 115 -6.33 5.40 -16.60
CA ILE A 115 -6.07 5.53 -15.14
C ILE A 115 -6.60 4.31 -14.39
N MET A 116 -7.84 3.90 -14.65
CA MET A 116 -8.42 2.71 -14.02
C MET A 116 -7.63 1.44 -14.32
N ARG A 117 -7.23 1.22 -15.58
CA ARG A 117 -6.41 0.03 -15.94
C ARG A 117 -5.07 0.04 -15.23
N SER A 118 -4.39 1.19 -15.18
CA SER A 118 -3.13 1.35 -14.44
C SER A 118 -3.29 1.03 -12.97
N ASN A 119 -4.33 1.56 -12.32
CA ASN A 119 -4.63 1.31 -10.91
C ASN A 119 -4.98 -0.16 -10.63
N MET A 120 -5.73 -0.82 -11.53
CA MET A 120 -6.03 -2.25 -11.42
C MET A 120 -4.78 -3.11 -11.56
N GLN A 121 -3.89 -2.81 -12.50
CA GLN A 121 -2.62 -3.53 -12.67
C GLN A 121 -1.72 -3.36 -11.46
N PHE A 122 -1.63 -2.16 -10.89
CA PHE A 122 -0.88 -1.88 -9.69
C PHE A 122 -1.44 -2.65 -8.48
N SER A 123 -2.76 -2.66 -8.31
CA SER A 123 -3.44 -3.39 -7.22
C SER A 123 -3.24 -4.90 -7.34
N ALA A 124 -3.36 -5.46 -8.56
CA ALA A 124 -3.12 -6.87 -8.80
C ALA A 124 -1.68 -7.26 -8.48
N GLY A 125 -0.70 -6.46 -8.89
CA GLY A 125 0.72 -6.67 -8.58
C GLY A 125 1.02 -6.58 -7.08
N MET A 126 0.33 -5.72 -6.32
CA MET A 126 0.45 -5.64 -4.86
C MET A 126 -0.08 -6.90 -4.19
N VAL A 127 -1.28 -7.36 -4.56
CA VAL A 127 -1.90 -8.59 -4.03
C VAL A 127 -1.02 -9.81 -4.33
N GLU A 128 -0.50 -9.92 -5.54
CA GLU A 128 0.41 -11.01 -5.93
C GLU A 128 1.70 -10.98 -5.09
N ARG A 129 2.32 -9.82 -4.93
CA ARG A 129 3.53 -9.64 -4.12
C ARG A 129 3.30 -9.99 -2.64
N ASP A 130 2.17 -9.62 -2.07
CA ASP A 130 1.84 -9.92 -0.68
C ASP A 130 1.54 -11.42 -0.50
N TYR A 131 0.86 -12.06 -1.45
CA TYR A 131 0.67 -13.50 -1.49
C TYR A 131 2.02 -14.26 -1.52
N PHE A 132 2.97 -13.85 -2.38
CA PHE A 132 4.30 -14.46 -2.42
C PHE A 132 5.08 -14.25 -1.12
N LYS A 133 4.98 -13.07 -0.49
CA LYS A 133 5.61 -12.82 0.82
C LYS A 133 5.05 -13.72 1.91
N GLU A 134 3.74 -13.90 1.97
CA GLU A 134 3.13 -14.81 2.93
C GLU A 134 3.53 -16.26 2.68
N ARG A 135 3.49 -16.71 1.43
CA ARG A 135 3.89 -18.06 1.07
C ARG A 135 5.35 -18.37 1.44
N THR A 136 6.26 -17.43 1.23
CA THR A 136 7.66 -17.57 1.64
C THR A 136 7.83 -17.60 3.16
N LYS A 137 7.08 -16.80 3.92
CA LYS A 137 7.06 -16.88 5.39
C LYS A 137 6.57 -18.25 5.88
N PHE A 138 5.47 -18.76 5.32
CA PHE A 138 4.98 -20.12 5.66
C PHE A 138 6.00 -21.23 5.34
N ALA A 139 6.69 -21.14 4.21
CA ALA A 139 7.74 -22.07 3.86
C ALA A 139 8.90 -22.03 4.88
N GLN A 140 9.34 -20.82 5.27
CA GLN A 140 10.38 -20.64 6.29
C GLN A 140 9.95 -21.17 7.67
N TYR A 141 8.69 -20.97 8.08
CA TYR A 141 8.16 -21.52 9.32
C TYR A 141 8.14 -23.05 9.31
N ARG A 142 7.75 -23.68 8.20
CA ARG A 142 7.78 -25.15 8.06
C ARG A 142 9.21 -25.68 8.13
N MET A 143 10.16 -25.04 7.49
CA MET A 143 11.58 -25.46 7.56
C MET A 143 12.13 -25.32 8.98
N LYS A 144 11.92 -24.21 9.66
CA LYS A 144 12.34 -24.02 11.06
C LYS A 144 11.71 -25.07 11.98
N ASN A 145 10.44 -25.34 11.84
CA ASN A 145 9.74 -26.31 12.68
C ASN A 145 10.27 -27.74 12.43
N ARG A 146 10.53 -28.10 11.18
CA ARG A 146 11.15 -29.39 10.83
C ARG A 146 12.54 -29.55 11.45
N THR A 147 13.39 -28.53 11.37
CA THR A 147 14.73 -28.56 11.98
C THR A 147 14.65 -28.70 13.50
N VAL A 148 13.71 -28.02 14.18
CA VAL A 148 13.50 -28.17 15.62
C VAL A 148 13.09 -29.61 15.98
N TRP A 149 12.19 -30.23 15.21
CA TRP A 149 11.80 -31.62 15.42
C TRP A 149 12.95 -32.61 15.18
N GLU A 150 13.77 -32.39 14.14
CA GLU A 150 14.95 -33.21 13.86
C GLU A 150 15.97 -33.18 15.02
N ILE A 151 16.20 -31.96 15.58
CA ILE A 151 17.08 -31.79 16.76
C ILE A 151 16.48 -32.47 18.00
N ALA A 152 15.16 -32.33 18.23
CA ALA A 152 14.49 -32.93 19.38
C ALA A 152 14.53 -34.48 19.31
N ILE A 153 14.34 -35.08 18.16
CA ILE A 153 14.44 -36.52 17.94
C ILE A 153 15.88 -37.00 18.17
N ALA A 154 16.88 -36.29 17.64
CA ALA A 154 18.29 -36.62 17.88
C ALA A 154 18.64 -36.57 19.38
N ALA A 155 18.21 -35.52 20.10
CA ALA A 155 18.44 -35.44 21.53
C ALA A 155 17.77 -36.56 22.33
N ALA A 156 16.54 -36.92 21.98
CA ALA A 156 15.83 -38.04 22.59
C ALA A 156 16.54 -39.39 22.38
N THR A 157 17.04 -39.63 21.15
CA THR A 157 17.82 -40.86 20.86
C THR A 157 19.12 -40.93 21.65
N PHE A 158 19.87 -39.84 21.75
CA PHE A 158 21.06 -39.78 22.60
C PHE A 158 20.74 -40.04 24.08
N PHE A 159 19.64 -39.53 24.58
CA PHE A 159 19.21 -39.74 25.95
C PHE A 159 18.87 -41.20 26.23
N ILE A 160 18.17 -41.88 25.30
CA ILE A 160 17.84 -43.32 25.42
C ILE A 160 19.10 -44.15 25.39
N ILE A 161 20.06 -43.88 24.51
CA ILE A 161 21.35 -44.57 24.45
C ILE A 161 22.12 -44.40 25.75
N GLY A 162 22.16 -43.20 26.32
CA GLY A 162 22.80 -42.89 27.59
C GLY A 162 22.22 -43.71 28.76
N ILE A 163 20.88 -43.80 28.83
CA ILE A 163 20.20 -44.63 29.87
C ILE A 163 20.54 -46.10 29.67
N ALA A 164 20.47 -46.63 28.44
CA ALA A 164 20.81 -48.03 28.18
C ALA A 164 22.25 -48.34 28.60
N TRP A 165 23.20 -47.48 28.21
CA TRP A 165 24.61 -47.62 28.62
C TRP A 165 24.80 -47.60 30.13
N TYR A 166 24.08 -46.68 30.82
CA TYR A 166 24.12 -46.60 32.28
C TYR A 166 23.63 -47.90 32.97
N ILE A 167 22.51 -48.44 32.46
CA ILE A 167 21.94 -49.71 32.98
C ILE A 167 22.94 -50.86 32.78
N VAL A 168 23.53 -50.99 31.57
CA VAL A 168 24.53 -52.02 31.28
C VAL A 168 25.74 -51.87 32.18
N ARG A 169 26.26 -50.68 32.36
CA ARG A 169 27.40 -50.38 33.27
C ARG A 169 27.09 -50.74 34.72
N GLN A 170 25.88 -50.44 35.18
CA GLN A 170 25.45 -50.79 36.55
C GLN A 170 25.33 -52.32 36.73
N ARG A 171 24.80 -53.05 35.75
CA ARG A 171 24.74 -54.51 35.78
C ARG A 171 26.13 -55.13 35.81
N LEU A 172 27.07 -54.64 35.03
CA LEU A 172 28.45 -55.09 35.03
C LEU A 172 29.15 -54.85 36.39
N ARG A 173 28.89 -53.74 37.03
CA ARG A 173 29.40 -53.44 38.38
C ARG A 173 28.85 -54.46 39.39
N MET A 174 27.55 -54.70 39.41
CA MET A 174 26.93 -55.68 40.32
C MET A 174 27.43 -57.12 40.11
N GLN A 175 27.70 -57.48 38.87
CA GLN A 175 28.31 -58.81 38.57
C GLN A 175 29.75 -58.91 39.10
N ARG A 176 30.58 -57.88 38.92
CA ARG A 176 31.93 -57.81 39.50
C ARG A 176 31.92 -57.93 41.02
N ASP A 177 31.03 -57.19 41.68
CA ASP A 177 30.94 -57.23 43.13
C ASP A 177 30.50 -58.62 43.64
N ARG A 178 29.58 -59.29 42.96
CA ARG A 178 29.20 -60.67 43.25
C ARG A 178 30.37 -61.64 43.05
N THR A 179 31.15 -61.54 41.98
CA THR A 179 32.29 -62.40 41.69
C THR A 179 33.41 -62.20 42.76
N ASN A 180 33.65 -60.95 43.12
CA ASN A 180 34.63 -60.66 44.16
C ASN A 180 34.19 -61.21 45.55
N HIS A 181 32.87 -61.13 45.82
CA HIS A 181 32.34 -61.68 47.06
C HIS A 181 32.46 -63.22 47.10
N TYR A 182 32.22 -63.94 46.01
CA TYR A 182 32.43 -65.38 45.91
C TYR A 182 33.89 -65.75 46.03
N LEU A 183 34.84 -65.01 45.47
CA LEU A 183 36.27 -65.21 45.62
C LEU A 183 36.73 -65.07 47.09
N LEU A 184 36.27 -64.05 47.81
CA LEU A 184 36.56 -63.86 49.21
C LEU A 184 36.00 -64.98 50.09
N LEU A 185 34.83 -65.53 49.76
CA LEU A 185 34.26 -66.67 50.48
C LEU A 185 35.03 -67.94 50.24
N THR A 186 35.52 -68.21 49.01
CA THR A 186 36.35 -69.38 48.69
C THR A 186 37.75 -69.31 49.32
N GLU A 187 38.36 -68.11 49.38
CA GLU A 187 39.64 -67.95 50.11
C GLU A 187 39.50 -68.20 51.61
N LYS A 188 38.42 -67.73 52.22
CA LYS A 188 38.14 -68.01 53.64
C LYS A 188 37.94 -69.47 53.91
N ALA A 189 37.19 -70.19 53.02
CA ALA A 189 36.93 -71.59 53.18
C ALA A 189 38.19 -72.46 52.97
N ASN A 190 39.22 -72.02 52.26
CA ASN A 190 40.49 -72.71 52.05
C ASN A 190 41.56 -72.40 53.15
N SER A 191 41.30 -71.41 54.00
CA SER A 191 42.22 -71.01 55.09
C SER A 191 41.85 -71.62 56.43
N GLU A 192 40.72 -72.26 56.57
CA GLU A 192 40.33 -73.12 57.72
C GLU A 192 40.65 -74.56 57.46
#